data_63b0c81632bfb5495a44db47870f6163
#
_entry.id   63b0c81632bfb5495a44db47870f6163
#
_cell.length_a   1.000
_cell.length_b   1.000
_cell.length_c   1.000
_cell.angle_alpha   90.00
_cell.angle_beta   90.00
_cell.angle_gamma   90.00
#
_symmetry.space_group_name_H-M   'P 1'
#
loop_
_entity.id
_entity.type
_entity.pdbx_description
1 polymer ?
#
loop_
_entity_poly.entity_id
_entity_poly.type
_entity_poly.pdbx_seq_one_letter_code
_entity_poly.pdbx_strand_id
1 'polypeptide(L)'
;MAGRWLQGMALLLALCVAGIFSEGMAASQPEGELTYAMHVTLAPAWFDPGLNTGIITPKMVQYGLHDALFKPMPEGRMTPSLAESYTESPDKLVYEFKLRPGAKFHNGEPVTAEDVKFTFERYKGAAAKLLMDKVREVEVVDPQRVRFHLKASWPDFLLFYATPASGAAWIVPKKYVQAVGDEGYTNHPIGAGPYKFVSQKAGLELVLEAFDEYWRKVPHIKRITMKVVPDEATRLAQLKNGEVDIAYLMVGAIGEEVKRDPRLKLIPSGGQSVQWICLFDQSDPKSPWHNARVRLAANYAIDREAISEVESYGVAPVMGSIIPREFEFALPVEPYPYDPKKAKQLLKEAGYPNGFDAGELTTTAQYSNPSEAVLNYWATIGIRAKIRTMERAAWLAAWKEKKLRGMSMCGAGGFGNAVTRIENYFISTGTYADANHPDIDELYRKQDTETDVKKREALLHEIQRIAYEQALFVPLYAWVWHTGVGPRVEDASLGKIPLFYYTGPFEDMRLKGQ
;
A
#
# COMPACT_ATOMS: atom_id res chain seq x y z
N MET A 1 -43.43 -8.10 89.12
CA MET A 1 -44.65 -7.32 88.82
C MET A 1 -44.54 -6.91 87.37
N ALA A 2 -45.43 -7.40 86.61
CA ALA A 2 -46.22 -6.78 85.57
C ALA A 2 -45.38 -6.08 84.49
N GLY A 3 -45.50 -6.28 83.29
CA GLY A 3 -46.48 -6.91 82.40
C GLY A 3 -46.41 -6.23 81.05
N ARG A 4 -46.53 -7.02 80.03
CA ARG A 4 -47.27 -6.78 78.78
C ARG A 4 -46.92 -5.44 78.01
N TRP A 5 -46.71 -5.40 76.77
CA TRP A 5 -47.62 -5.76 75.65
C TRP A 5 -46.90 -6.04 74.36
N LEU A 6 -47.29 -7.05 73.62
CA LEU A 6 -47.14 -7.26 72.19
C LEU A 6 -47.93 -6.23 71.38
N GLN A 7 -47.36 -5.72 70.39
CA GLN A 7 -48.12 -5.48 69.13
C GLN A 7 -47.19 -5.50 67.92
N GLY A 8 -47.50 -6.37 67.04
CA GLY A 8 -46.81 -6.55 65.80
C GLY A 8 -47.13 -5.42 64.82
N MET A 9 -46.10 -5.04 64.06
CA MET A 9 -46.25 -4.30 62.84
C MET A 9 -45.52 -5.07 61.76
N ALA A 10 -46.34 -5.64 60.85
CA ALA A 10 -45.89 -6.23 59.60
C ALA A 10 -45.28 -5.14 58.70
N LEU A 11 -43.93 -5.13 58.53
CA LEU A 11 -43.29 -4.33 57.54
C LEU A 11 -43.36 -5.06 56.20
N LEU A 12 -44.20 -4.57 55.30
CA LEU A 12 -44.17 -4.90 53.88
C LEU A 12 -42.82 -4.46 53.30
N LEU A 13 -41.94 -5.42 53.03
CA LEU A 13 -40.78 -5.20 52.16
C LEU A 13 -41.29 -5.12 50.71
N ALA A 14 -41.46 -3.89 50.21
CA ALA A 14 -41.60 -3.66 48.79
C ALA A 14 -40.23 -3.90 48.14
N LEU A 15 -40.02 -5.04 47.51
CA LEU A 15 -38.92 -5.28 46.58
C LEU A 15 -39.13 -4.35 45.39
N CYS A 16 -38.46 -3.19 45.37
CA CYS A 16 -38.17 -2.46 44.16
C CYS A 16 -37.12 -3.26 43.36
N VAL A 17 -37.59 -4.14 42.49
CA VAL A 17 -36.79 -4.65 41.40
C VAL A 17 -36.56 -3.47 40.45
N ALA A 18 -35.49 -2.73 40.69
CA ALA A 18 -34.94 -1.83 39.71
C ALA A 18 -34.43 -2.69 38.56
N GLY A 19 -35.28 -2.86 37.53
CA GLY A 19 -34.88 -3.40 36.26
C GLY A 19 -33.81 -2.45 35.70
N ILE A 20 -32.56 -2.85 35.82
CA ILE A 20 -31.48 -2.28 35.01
C ILE A 20 -31.80 -2.69 33.59
N PHE A 21 -32.60 -1.90 32.89
CA PHE A 21 -32.57 -1.89 31.43
C PHE A 21 -31.16 -1.45 31.06
N SER A 22 -30.27 -2.43 30.86
CA SER A 22 -29.14 -2.23 29.97
C SER A 22 -29.74 -1.82 28.64
N GLU A 23 -29.78 -0.52 28.38
CA GLU A 23 -29.88 -0.04 27.01
C GLU A 23 -28.66 -0.59 26.29
N GLY A 24 -28.80 -1.78 25.73
CA GLY A 24 -27.92 -2.22 24.68
C GLY A 24 -28.02 -1.12 23.62
N MET A 25 -26.95 -0.35 23.47
CA MET A 25 -26.83 0.55 22.31
C MET A 25 -27.07 -0.34 21.09
N ALA A 26 -28.25 -0.26 20.52
CA ALA A 26 -28.54 -0.86 19.24
C ALA A 26 -27.46 -0.30 18.30
N ALA A 27 -26.65 -1.18 17.73
CA ALA A 27 -25.68 -0.76 16.73
C ALA A 27 -26.46 0.04 15.68
N SER A 28 -26.07 1.29 15.46
CA SER A 28 -26.74 2.15 14.48
C SER A 28 -26.68 1.42 13.13
N GLN A 29 -27.83 1.29 12.49
CA GLN A 29 -27.91 0.71 11.14
C GLN A 29 -27.10 1.58 10.19
N PRO A 30 -26.37 1.00 9.21
CA PRO A 30 -25.65 1.78 8.20
C PRO A 30 -26.60 2.70 7.42
N GLU A 31 -26.25 3.97 7.29
CA GLU A 31 -27.07 4.97 6.61
C GLU A 31 -26.26 5.79 5.61
N GLY A 32 -26.95 6.42 4.65
CA GLY A 32 -26.37 7.35 3.71
C GLY A 32 -25.45 6.74 2.66
N GLU A 33 -24.96 7.59 1.79
CA GLU A 33 -24.05 7.24 0.70
C GLU A 33 -22.85 8.20 0.68
N LEU A 34 -21.64 7.64 0.52
CA LEU A 34 -20.38 8.36 0.34
C LEU A 34 -19.89 8.16 -1.09
N THR A 35 -19.54 9.26 -1.77
CA THR A 35 -19.06 9.21 -3.14
C THR A 35 -17.60 9.67 -3.24
N TYR A 36 -16.77 8.83 -3.89
CA TYR A 36 -15.38 9.14 -4.21
C TYR A 36 -15.21 9.56 -5.68
N ALA A 37 -14.31 10.50 -5.95
CA ALA A 37 -13.71 10.73 -7.26
C ALA A 37 -12.30 10.10 -7.27
N MET A 38 -12.17 9.00 -8.01
CA MET A 38 -10.92 8.24 -8.14
C MET A 38 -10.12 8.77 -9.34
N HIS A 39 -8.84 8.98 -9.16
CA HIS A 39 -7.93 9.48 -10.21
C HIS A 39 -7.51 8.43 -11.24
N VAL A 40 -7.88 7.18 -11.03
CA VAL A 40 -7.53 6.03 -11.88
C VAL A 40 -8.73 5.16 -12.19
N THR A 41 -8.65 4.42 -13.29
CA THR A 41 -9.59 3.35 -13.62
C THR A 41 -9.43 2.20 -12.62
N LEU A 42 -10.56 1.73 -12.09
CA LEU A 42 -10.60 0.58 -11.19
C LEU A 42 -10.65 -0.70 -12.03
N ALA A 43 -9.51 -1.38 -12.14
CA ALA A 43 -9.41 -2.60 -12.93
C ALA A 43 -10.03 -3.79 -12.16
N PRO A 44 -10.86 -4.65 -12.80
CA PRO A 44 -11.45 -5.83 -12.14
C PRO A 44 -10.42 -6.73 -11.45
N ALA A 45 -9.23 -6.89 -12.04
CA ALA A 45 -8.13 -7.66 -11.44
C ALA A 45 -7.69 -7.15 -10.05
N TRP A 46 -8.03 -5.90 -9.68
CA TRP A 46 -7.74 -5.36 -8.35
C TRP A 46 -8.70 -5.85 -7.27
N PHE A 47 -9.82 -6.45 -7.67
CA PHE A 47 -10.79 -7.00 -6.73
C PHE A 47 -10.41 -8.41 -6.25
N ASP A 48 -9.48 -9.07 -6.95
CA ASP A 48 -8.91 -10.34 -6.52
C ASP A 48 -7.52 -10.13 -5.90
N PRO A 49 -7.38 -10.29 -4.57
CA PRO A 49 -6.08 -10.13 -3.92
C PRO A 49 -5.04 -11.15 -4.39
N GLY A 50 -5.46 -12.31 -4.86
CA GLY A 50 -4.59 -13.38 -5.36
C GLY A 50 -3.91 -13.07 -6.69
N LEU A 51 -4.48 -12.18 -7.51
CA LEU A 51 -3.93 -11.78 -8.81
C LEU A 51 -3.20 -10.45 -8.78
N ASN A 52 -3.36 -9.70 -7.70
CA ASN A 52 -2.91 -8.33 -7.61
C ASN A 52 -1.40 -8.22 -7.38
N THR A 53 -0.74 -7.39 -8.19
CA THR A 53 0.69 -7.07 -8.05
C THR A 53 0.96 -5.66 -7.55
N GLY A 54 -0.07 -4.81 -7.47
CA GLY A 54 0.03 -3.44 -6.98
C GLY A 54 -0.21 -3.35 -5.48
N ILE A 55 0.59 -2.53 -4.81
CA ILE A 55 0.54 -2.40 -3.35
C ILE A 55 -0.09 -1.10 -2.86
N ILE A 56 -0.43 -0.16 -3.76
CA ILE A 56 -1.09 1.10 -3.42
C ILE A 56 -2.53 1.09 -3.91
N THR A 57 -2.73 1.32 -5.21
CA THR A 57 -4.04 1.57 -5.82
C THR A 57 -5.07 0.46 -5.57
N PRO A 58 -4.72 -0.83 -5.69
CA PRO A 58 -5.67 -1.89 -5.37
C PRO A 58 -6.11 -1.91 -3.90
N LYS A 59 -5.23 -1.52 -2.97
CA LYS A 59 -5.57 -1.46 -1.55
C LYS A 59 -6.62 -0.41 -1.21
N MET A 60 -6.77 0.63 -2.07
CA MET A 60 -7.86 1.61 -1.95
C MET A 60 -9.25 0.97 -2.03
N VAL A 61 -9.36 -0.20 -2.63
CA VAL A 61 -10.62 -0.97 -2.75
C VAL A 61 -10.60 -2.19 -1.84
N GLN A 62 -9.47 -2.88 -1.77
CA GLN A 62 -9.36 -4.16 -1.06
C GLN A 62 -9.63 -4.02 0.45
N TYR A 63 -9.29 -2.90 1.08
CA TYR A 63 -9.62 -2.65 2.49
C TYR A 63 -11.15 -2.59 2.75
N GLY A 64 -11.94 -2.25 1.73
CA GLY A 64 -13.39 -2.32 1.80
C GLY A 64 -13.93 -3.74 1.58
N LEU A 65 -13.42 -4.45 0.56
CA LEU A 65 -13.96 -5.74 0.11
C LEU A 65 -13.45 -6.95 0.90
N HIS A 66 -12.20 -6.92 1.35
CA HIS A 66 -11.51 -8.10 1.86
C HIS A 66 -10.94 -7.86 3.24
N ASP A 67 -10.56 -8.96 3.88
CA ASP A 67 -9.80 -8.95 5.11
C ASP A 67 -8.63 -9.92 5.04
N ALA A 68 -7.55 -9.60 5.77
CA ALA A 68 -6.33 -10.39 5.82
C ALA A 68 -6.19 -11.10 7.16
N LEU A 69 -5.24 -12.03 7.30
CA LEU A 69 -4.93 -12.61 8.61
C LEU A 69 -4.45 -11.54 9.59
N PHE A 70 -3.54 -10.69 9.15
CA PHE A 70 -3.07 -9.48 9.81
C PHE A 70 -3.03 -8.36 8.79
N LYS A 71 -3.28 -7.13 9.20
CA LYS A 71 -3.18 -5.96 8.32
C LYS A 71 -2.78 -4.71 9.12
N PRO A 72 -2.14 -3.72 8.51
CA PRO A 72 -1.98 -2.41 9.12
C PRO A 72 -3.34 -1.79 9.41
N MET A 73 -3.50 -1.31 10.64
CA MET A 73 -4.67 -0.58 11.13
C MET A 73 -4.17 0.60 11.98
N PRO A 74 -5.02 1.53 12.42
CA PRO A 74 -4.61 2.63 13.28
C PRO A 74 -3.84 2.20 14.53
N GLU A 75 -4.11 0.99 15.03
CA GLU A 75 -3.48 0.42 16.22
C GLU A 75 -2.05 -0.07 15.98
N GLY A 76 -1.67 -0.33 14.72
CA GLY A 76 -0.32 -0.80 14.39
C GLY A 76 -0.17 -1.44 13.03
N ARG A 77 1.08 -1.78 12.70
CA ARG A 77 1.46 -2.35 11.39
C ARG A 77 1.05 -3.82 11.23
N MET A 78 0.93 -4.55 12.32
CA MET A 78 0.63 -5.99 12.39
C MET A 78 -0.57 -6.21 13.30
N THR A 79 -1.70 -5.56 13.00
CA THR A 79 -2.92 -5.71 13.79
C THR A 79 -3.61 -7.02 13.45
N PRO A 80 -3.98 -7.84 14.45
CA PRO A 80 -4.79 -9.04 14.25
C PRO A 80 -6.12 -8.72 13.57
N SER A 81 -6.43 -9.48 12.51
CA SER A 81 -7.66 -9.33 11.74
C SER A 81 -8.41 -10.67 11.68
N LEU A 82 -8.41 -11.40 10.56
CA LEU A 82 -9.03 -12.74 10.49
C LEU A 82 -8.30 -13.77 11.36
N ALA A 83 -7.01 -13.56 11.66
CA ALA A 83 -6.34 -14.30 12.72
C ALA A 83 -6.36 -13.49 14.04
N GLU A 84 -6.67 -14.14 15.15
CA GLU A 84 -6.57 -13.54 16.50
C GLU A 84 -5.11 -13.45 16.95
N SER A 85 -4.32 -14.46 16.60
CA SER A 85 -2.94 -14.60 17.03
C SER A 85 -2.18 -15.53 16.09
N TYR A 86 -0.86 -15.52 16.26
CA TYR A 86 0.02 -16.55 15.70
C TYR A 86 1.04 -17.00 16.75
N THR A 87 1.61 -18.18 16.53
CA THR A 87 2.79 -18.67 17.25
C THR A 87 3.85 -19.08 16.26
N GLU A 88 5.11 -18.99 16.67
CA GLU A 88 6.25 -19.47 15.88
C GLU A 88 7.05 -20.52 16.67
N SER A 89 7.58 -21.52 15.98
CA SER A 89 8.49 -22.49 16.60
C SER A 89 9.86 -21.82 16.93
N PRO A 90 10.60 -22.33 17.93
CA PRO A 90 11.90 -21.75 18.30
C PRO A 90 12.92 -21.67 17.16
N ASP A 91 12.86 -22.62 16.23
CA ASP A 91 13.70 -22.67 15.02
C ASP A 91 13.16 -21.82 13.85
N LYS A 92 11.99 -21.18 14.04
CA LYS A 92 11.29 -20.37 13.04
C LYS A 92 10.99 -21.09 11.72
N LEU A 93 10.78 -22.39 11.80
CA LEU A 93 10.39 -23.24 10.66
C LEU A 93 8.87 -23.45 10.59
N VAL A 94 8.14 -23.18 11.67
CA VAL A 94 6.69 -23.40 11.75
C VAL A 94 6.01 -22.17 12.31
N TYR A 95 4.99 -21.71 11.60
CA TYR A 95 4.10 -20.62 12.02
C TYR A 95 2.67 -21.12 12.04
N GLU A 96 2.01 -21.05 13.20
CA GLU A 96 0.60 -21.43 13.35
C GLU A 96 -0.25 -20.19 13.58
N PHE A 97 -1.28 -20.00 12.75
CA PHE A 97 -2.27 -18.93 12.89
C PHE A 97 -3.56 -19.50 13.47
N LYS A 98 -4.08 -18.83 14.50
CA LYS A 98 -5.40 -19.09 15.05
C LYS A 98 -6.40 -18.11 14.48
N LEU A 99 -7.39 -18.62 13.73
CA LEU A 99 -8.42 -17.81 13.11
C LEU A 99 -9.45 -17.30 14.12
N ARG A 100 -10.04 -16.16 13.84
CA ARG A 100 -11.09 -15.54 14.64
C ARG A 100 -12.39 -16.31 14.50
N PRO A 101 -13.00 -16.74 15.62
CA PRO A 101 -14.32 -17.36 15.59
C PRO A 101 -15.37 -16.37 15.08
N GLY A 102 -16.32 -16.86 14.28
CA GLY A 102 -17.46 -16.07 13.80
C GLY A 102 -17.18 -15.10 12.68
N ALA A 103 -15.93 -14.96 12.17
CA ALA A 103 -15.65 -14.22 10.95
C ALA A 103 -16.32 -14.91 9.76
N LYS A 104 -17.02 -14.11 8.92
CA LYS A 104 -17.78 -14.59 7.77
C LYS A 104 -17.36 -13.89 6.50
N PHE A 105 -17.51 -14.58 5.39
CA PHE A 105 -17.54 -13.98 4.06
C PHE A 105 -18.89 -13.30 3.78
N HIS A 106 -18.93 -12.47 2.75
CA HIS A 106 -20.14 -11.72 2.36
C HIS A 106 -21.34 -12.61 1.98
N ASN A 107 -21.11 -13.87 1.65
CA ASN A 107 -22.16 -14.87 1.37
C ASN A 107 -22.62 -15.61 2.65
N GLY A 108 -22.15 -15.22 3.83
CA GLY A 108 -22.50 -15.81 5.11
C GLY A 108 -21.71 -17.07 5.51
N GLU A 109 -20.87 -17.61 4.62
CA GLU A 109 -20.00 -18.75 4.94
C GLU A 109 -18.91 -18.33 5.95
N PRO A 110 -18.56 -19.21 6.92
CA PRO A 110 -17.48 -18.93 7.86
C PRO A 110 -16.12 -18.93 7.17
N VAL A 111 -15.21 -18.07 7.62
CA VAL A 111 -13.80 -18.11 7.22
C VAL A 111 -13.11 -19.27 7.95
N THR A 112 -12.43 -20.13 7.20
CA THR A 112 -11.81 -21.35 7.73
C THR A 112 -10.32 -21.49 7.31
N ALA A 113 -9.61 -22.39 7.98
CA ALA A 113 -8.22 -22.73 7.63
C ALA A 113 -8.08 -23.31 6.19
N GLU A 114 -9.13 -23.94 5.67
CA GLU A 114 -9.18 -24.41 4.28
C GLU A 114 -9.16 -23.23 3.28
N ASP A 115 -9.81 -22.11 3.61
CA ASP A 115 -9.79 -20.90 2.79
C ASP A 115 -8.41 -20.25 2.80
N VAL A 116 -7.73 -20.27 3.94
CA VAL A 116 -6.34 -19.77 4.07
C VAL A 116 -5.38 -20.59 3.22
N LYS A 117 -5.43 -21.93 3.33
CA LYS A 117 -4.62 -22.83 2.51
C LYS A 117 -4.88 -22.62 1.03
N PHE A 118 -6.13 -22.62 0.63
CA PHE A 118 -6.55 -22.40 -0.77
C PHE A 118 -6.07 -21.04 -1.31
N THR A 119 -6.22 -19.98 -0.51
CA THR A 119 -5.76 -18.62 -0.87
C THR A 119 -4.27 -18.61 -1.15
N PHE A 120 -3.47 -19.25 -0.29
CA PHE A 120 -2.03 -19.36 -0.48
C PHE A 120 -1.68 -20.13 -1.75
N GLU A 121 -2.28 -21.32 -1.96
CA GLU A 121 -1.97 -22.19 -3.10
C GLU A 121 -2.32 -21.56 -4.46
N ARG A 122 -3.38 -20.73 -4.52
CA ARG A 122 -3.77 -20.03 -5.75
C ARG A 122 -3.08 -18.68 -5.98
N TYR A 123 -2.29 -18.20 -5.01
CA TYR A 123 -1.71 -16.87 -5.07
C TYR A 123 -0.72 -16.72 -6.22
N LYS A 124 -0.95 -15.68 -7.06
CA LYS A 124 -0.14 -15.31 -8.24
C LYS A 124 0.35 -13.85 -8.18
N GLY A 125 0.24 -13.21 -7.02
CA GLY A 125 0.62 -11.82 -6.80
C GLY A 125 2.13 -11.56 -6.80
N ALA A 126 2.53 -10.38 -6.32
CA ALA A 126 3.91 -9.89 -6.42
C ALA A 126 4.96 -10.80 -5.76
N ALA A 127 4.64 -11.47 -4.66
CA ALA A 127 5.56 -12.34 -3.92
C ALA A 127 5.32 -13.85 -4.16
N ALA A 128 4.57 -14.23 -5.21
CA ALA A 128 4.18 -15.63 -5.41
C ALA A 128 5.41 -16.55 -5.49
N LYS A 129 6.39 -16.21 -6.34
CA LYS A 129 7.60 -17.02 -6.48
C LYS A 129 8.35 -17.14 -5.14
N LEU A 130 8.58 -16.02 -4.45
CA LEU A 130 9.30 -15.98 -3.17
C LEU A 130 8.61 -16.86 -2.13
N LEU A 131 7.29 -16.72 -1.95
CA LEU A 131 6.53 -17.50 -0.97
C LEU A 131 6.52 -18.99 -1.30
N MET A 132 6.32 -19.36 -2.57
CA MET A 132 6.36 -20.78 -3.00
C MET A 132 7.75 -21.41 -2.87
N ASP A 133 8.81 -20.61 -3.08
CA ASP A 133 10.19 -21.08 -2.91
C ASP A 133 10.53 -21.31 -1.42
N LYS A 134 9.94 -20.57 -0.49
CA LYS A 134 10.25 -20.62 0.95
C LYS A 134 9.32 -21.54 1.76
N VAL A 135 8.04 -21.60 1.42
CA VAL A 135 7.06 -22.44 2.12
C VAL A 135 7.11 -23.87 1.56
N ARG A 136 7.23 -24.84 2.46
CA ARG A 136 7.18 -26.27 2.12
C ARG A 136 5.76 -26.78 2.01
N GLU A 137 4.92 -26.40 2.99
CA GLU A 137 3.58 -26.94 3.14
C GLU A 137 2.70 -25.98 3.96
N VAL A 138 1.41 -25.98 3.65
CA VAL A 138 0.36 -25.36 4.46
C VAL A 138 -0.56 -26.46 4.97
N GLU A 139 -0.53 -26.69 6.28
CA GLU A 139 -1.30 -27.71 6.98
C GLU A 139 -2.57 -27.12 7.58
N VAL A 140 -3.70 -27.72 7.31
CA VAL A 140 -4.96 -27.45 8.00
C VAL A 140 -5.01 -28.34 9.26
N VAL A 141 -4.80 -27.72 10.42
CA VAL A 141 -4.81 -28.44 11.70
C VAL A 141 -6.25 -28.75 12.13
N ASP A 142 -7.10 -27.76 12.05
CA ASP A 142 -8.55 -27.83 12.24
C ASP A 142 -9.22 -26.63 11.54
N PRO A 143 -10.55 -26.48 11.55
CA PRO A 143 -11.23 -25.39 10.86
C PRO A 143 -10.77 -23.98 11.24
N GLN A 144 -10.17 -23.80 12.44
CA GLN A 144 -9.74 -22.50 12.97
C GLN A 144 -8.22 -22.38 13.10
N ARG A 145 -7.44 -23.40 12.77
CA ARG A 145 -5.97 -23.36 12.87
C ARG A 145 -5.30 -23.84 11.60
N VAL A 146 -4.41 -23.00 11.08
CA VAL A 146 -3.60 -23.29 9.92
C VAL A 146 -2.13 -23.12 10.27
N ARG A 147 -1.30 -24.02 9.77
CA ARG A 147 0.13 -24.05 10.06
C ARG A 147 0.94 -24.00 8.77
N PHE A 148 1.92 -23.11 8.75
CA PHE A 148 2.87 -22.97 7.64
C PHE A 148 4.19 -23.60 8.04
N HIS A 149 4.68 -24.52 7.22
CA HIS A 149 5.98 -25.15 7.38
C HIS A 149 6.94 -24.57 6.35
N LEU A 150 8.04 -23.96 6.81
CA LEU A 150 9.06 -23.39 5.95
C LEU A 150 10.14 -24.43 5.60
N LYS A 151 10.81 -24.24 4.46
CA LYS A 151 11.94 -25.08 4.04
C LYS A 151 13.22 -24.77 4.80
N ALA A 152 13.38 -23.51 5.24
CA ALA A 152 14.47 -23.01 6.06
C ALA A 152 13.96 -21.83 6.91
N SER A 153 14.69 -21.47 7.97
CA SER A 153 14.39 -20.29 8.76
C SER A 153 14.35 -19.06 7.85
N TRP A 154 13.28 -18.28 7.95
CA TRP A 154 13.10 -17.07 7.16
C TRP A 154 12.49 -15.95 8.02
N PRO A 155 13.30 -15.01 8.52
CA PRO A 155 12.86 -13.95 9.41
C PRO A 155 11.75 -13.06 8.84
N ASP A 156 11.68 -12.95 7.51
CA ASP A 156 10.71 -12.09 6.83
C ASP A 156 9.38 -12.77 6.47
N PHE A 157 9.17 -14.02 6.88
CA PHE A 157 7.94 -14.75 6.51
C PHE A 157 6.67 -13.96 6.84
N LEU A 158 6.54 -13.47 8.06
CA LEU A 158 5.35 -12.71 8.48
C LEU A 158 5.20 -11.40 7.70
N LEU A 159 6.31 -10.73 7.41
CA LEU A 159 6.31 -9.49 6.65
C LEU A 159 5.76 -9.73 5.23
N PHE A 160 6.24 -10.75 4.54
CA PHE A 160 5.82 -11.04 3.17
C PHE A 160 4.48 -11.78 3.07
N TYR A 161 4.15 -12.63 4.02
CA TYR A 161 2.91 -13.39 3.98
C TYR A 161 1.75 -12.67 4.68
N ALA A 162 1.92 -12.28 5.94
CA ALA A 162 0.83 -11.86 6.81
C ALA A 162 0.47 -10.37 6.71
N THR A 163 1.18 -9.59 5.88
CA THR A 163 0.90 -8.16 5.69
C THR A 163 0.51 -7.85 4.24
N PRO A 164 -0.03 -6.65 3.95
CA PRO A 164 -0.29 -6.22 2.57
C PRO A 164 0.95 -6.10 1.68
N ALA A 165 2.17 -6.36 2.18
CA ALA A 165 3.40 -6.31 1.38
C ALA A 165 3.32 -7.14 0.10
N SER A 166 2.66 -8.27 0.17
CA SER A 166 2.39 -9.12 -0.98
C SER A 166 0.91 -9.24 -1.31
N GLY A 167 0.03 -9.02 -0.34
CA GLY A 167 -1.40 -9.31 -0.43
C GLY A 167 -1.73 -10.81 -0.31
N ALA A 168 -0.76 -11.66 0.02
CA ALA A 168 -0.95 -13.11 0.03
C ALA A 168 -1.91 -13.61 1.12
N ALA A 169 -1.97 -12.92 2.25
CA ALA A 169 -2.84 -13.29 3.36
C ALA A 169 -4.21 -12.61 3.36
N TRP A 170 -4.65 -12.02 2.26
CA TRP A 170 -6.01 -11.54 2.05
C TRP A 170 -6.88 -12.70 1.59
N ILE A 171 -7.75 -13.18 2.49
CA ILE A 171 -8.39 -14.49 2.34
C ILE A 171 -9.61 -14.42 1.43
N VAL A 172 -9.73 -15.41 0.56
CA VAL A 172 -10.86 -15.56 -0.37
C VAL A 172 -11.62 -16.87 -0.12
N PRO A 173 -12.94 -16.92 -0.38
CA PRO A 173 -13.78 -18.10 -0.10
C PRO A 173 -13.51 -19.23 -1.11
N LYS A 174 -12.87 -20.31 -0.66
CA LYS A 174 -12.49 -21.47 -1.47
C LYS A 174 -13.65 -22.01 -2.31
N LYS A 175 -14.77 -22.33 -1.67
CA LYS A 175 -15.93 -22.94 -2.35
C LYS A 175 -16.49 -22.08 -3.45
N TYR A 176 -16.61 -20.77 -3.17
CA TYR A 176 -17.15 -19.83 -4.14
C TYR A 176 -16.19 -19.66 -5.33
N VAL A 177 -14.91 -19.46 -5.09
CA VAL A 177 -13.91 -19.33 -6.16
C VAL A 177 -13.85 -20.60 -7.03
N GLN A 178 -13.93 -21.78 -6.42
CA GLN A 178 -13.98 -23.05 -7.16
C GLN A 178 -15.24 -23.20 -8.01
N ALA A 179 -16.37 -22.66 -7.54
CA ALA A 179 -17.64 -22.74 -8.26
C ALA A 179 -17.70 -21.79 -9.46
N VAL A 180 -17.12 -20.57 -9.36
CA VAL A 180 -17.24 -19.53 -10.41
C VAL A 180 -15.99 -19.38 -11.26
N GLY A 181 -14.85 -19.93 -10.83
CA GLY A 181 -13.54 -19.75 -11.45
C GLY A 181 -12.92 -18.37 -11.18
N ASP A 182 -11.65 -18.19 -11.59
CA ASP A 182 -10.89 -16.94 -11.38
C ASP A 182 -11.58 -15.74 -12.06
N GLU A 183 -12.09 -15.90 -13.28
CA GLU A 183 -12.78 -14.84 -14.01
C GLU A 183 -14.13 -14.47 -13.36
N GLY A 184 -14.93 -15.45 -12.98
CA GLY A 184 -16.19 -15.21 -12.29
C GLY A 184 -15.96 -14.52 -10.95
N TYR A 185 -14.93 -14.92 -10.21
CA TYR A 185 -14.55 -14.29 -8.94
C TYR A 185 -14.09 -12.83 -9.13
N THR A 186 -13.27 -12.55 -10.15
CA THR A 186 -12.81 -11.21 -10.44
C THR A 186 -13.95 -10.25 -10.79
N ASN A 187 -14.97 -10.74 -11.50
CA ASN A 187 -16.13 -9.93 -11.88
C ASN A 187 -17.17 -9.77 -10.76
N HIS A 188 -17.25 -10.73 -9.84
CA HIS A 188 -18.17 -10.71 -8.70
C HIS A 188 -17.45 -11.15 -7.43
N PRO A 189 -16.54 -10.30 -6.88
CA PRO A 189 -15.72 -10.67 -5.74
C PRO A 189 -16.57 -10.82 -4.46
N ILE A 190 -16.27 -11.85 -3.70
CA ILE A 190 -16.75 -12.05 -2.33
C ILE A 190 -15.55 -12.05 -1.41
N GLY A 191 -15.55 -11.18 -0.41
CA GLY A 191 -14.53 -11.08 0.61
C GLY A 191 -15.08 -11.23 2.02
N ALA A 192 -14.27 -10.93 3.01
CA ALA A 192 -14.61 -10.87 4.42
C ALA A 192 -14.47 -9.45 4.99
N GLY A 193 -14.38 -8.43 4.14
CA GLY A 193 -14.22 -7.03 4.51
C GLY A 193 -15.52 -6.36 4.94
N PRO A 194 -15.46 -5.07 5.35
CA PRO A 194 -16.60 -4.33 5.86
C PRO A 194 -17.67 -3.99 4.80
N TYR A 195 -17.36 -4.10 3.51
CA TYR A 195 -18.28 -3.79 2.41
C TYR A 195 -18.34 -4.92 1.40
N LYS A 196 -19.55 -5.18 0.89
CA LYS A 196 -19.85 -6.14 -0.19
C LYS A 196 -19.81 -5.45 -1.54
N PHE A 197 -19.34 -6.16 -2.56
CA PHE A 197 -19.46 -5.75 -3.95
C PHE A 197 -20.92 -5.75 -4.38
N VAL A 198 -21.36 -4.67 -4.99
CA VAL A 198 -22.72 -4.55 -5.59
C VAL A 198 -22.64 -4.58 -7.11
N SER A 199 -21.86 -3.68 -7.69
CA SER A 199 -21.71 -3.60 -9.15
C SER A 199 -20.47 -2.83 -9.55
N GLN A 200 -19.98 -3.10 -10.76
CA GLN A 200 -18.99 -2.28 -11.44
C GLN A 200 -19.47 -1.95 -12.86
N LYS A 201 -19.36 -0.68 -13.23
CA LYS A 201 -19.37 -0.24 -14.63
C LYS A 201 -17.94 0.08 -15.04
N ALA A 202 -17.37 -0.76 -15.88
CA ALA A 202 -15.96 -0.66 -16.27
C ALA A 202 -15.58 0.75 -16.74
N GLY A 203 -14.52 1.31 -16.17
CA GLY A 203 -14.05 2.66 -16.46
C GLY A 203 -14.92 3.81 -15.93
N LEU A 204 -16.02 3.53 -15.25
CA LEU A 204 -16.96 4.56 -14.76
C LEU A 204 -17.10 4.56 -13.24
N GLU A 205 -17.54 3.43 -12.65
CA GLU A 205 -17.82 3.39 -11.22
C GLU A 205 -17.73 1.97 -10.63
N LEU A 206 -17.48 1.92 -9.33
CA LEU A 206 -17.63 0.75 -8.47
C LEU A 206 -18.59 1.11 -7.32
N VAL A 207 -19.55 0.23 -7.03
CA VAL A 207 -20.52 0.40 -5.95
C VAL A 207 -20.35 -0.71 -4.93
N LEU A 208 -20.23 -0.31 -3.66
CA LEU A 208 -20.10 -1.18 -2.51
C LEU A 208 -21.25 -0.91 -1.53
N GLU A 209 -21.66 -1.93 -0.76
CA GLU A 209 -22.68 -1.84 0.28
C GLU A 209 -22.16 -2.41 1.60
N ALA A 210 -22.54 -1.80 2.72
CA ALA A 210 -22.12 -2.23 4.05
C ALA A 210 -22.42 -3.71 4.30
N PHE A 211 -21.53 -4.38 5.00
CA PHE A 211 -21.71 -5.74 5.48
C PHE A 211 -22.09 -5.72 6.96
N ASP A 212 -23.36 -5.91 7.27
CA ASP A 212 -23.92 -5.78 8.61
C ASP A 212 -23.38 -6.84 9.59
N GLU A 213 -22.86 -7.96 9.08
CA GLU A 213 -22.24 -9.03 9.89
C GLU A 213 -20.72 -8.93 9.94
N TYR A 214 -20.14 -7.75 9.62
CA TYR A 214 -18.69 -7.58 9.68
C TYR A 214 -18.17 -7.75 11.10
N TRP A 215 -17.20 -8.61 11.28
CA TRP A 215 -16.72 -9.08 12.59
C TRP A 215 -16.13 -7.98 13.49
N ARG A 216 -15.50 -6.93 12.91
CA ARG A 216 -14.84 -5.88 13.68
C ARG A 216 -15.85 -4.82 14.14
N LYS A 217 -16.57 -4.26 13.23
CA LYS A 217 -17.53 -3.18 13.49
C LYS A 217 -18.44 -2.98 12.28
N VAL A 218 -19.73 -2.92 12.50
CA VAL A 218 -20.68 -2.58 11.43
C VAL A 218 -20.36 -1.20 10.88
N PRO A 219 -20.19 -1.03 9.54
CA PRO A 219 -19.93 0.25 8.92
C PRO A 219 -21.04 1.27 9.22
N HIS A 220 -20.70 2.56 9.37
CA HIS A 220 -21.69 3.60 9.54
C HIS A 220 -22.39 3.97 8.22
N ILE A 221 -21.64 3.97 7.10
CA ILE A 221 -22.13 4.38 5.79
C ILE A 221 -22.67 3.17 5.06
N LYS A 222 -23.93 3.25 4.60
CA LYS A 222 -24.62 2.14 3.92
C LYS A 222 -24.03 1.84 2.55
N ARG A 223 -23.70 2.86 1.77
CA ARG A 223 -23.23 2.70 0.39
C ARG A 223 -22.02 3.57 0.09
N ILE A 224 -21.08 3.00 -0.65
CA ILE A 224 -19.93 3.71 -1.18
C ILE A 224 -19.93 3.59 -2.70
N THR A 225 -19.88 4.74 -3.38
CA THR A 225 -19.75 4.82 -4.84
C THR A 225 -18.39 5.44 -5.19
N MET A 226 -17.54 4.69 -5.88
CA MET A 226 -16.24 5.14 -6.35
C MET A 226 -16.33 5.46 -7.84
N LYS A 227 -16.44 6.73 -8.21
CA LYS A 227 -16.48 7.23 -9.60
C LYS A 227 -15.07 7.39 -10.16
N VAL A 228 -14.85 6.96 -11.40
CA VAL A 228 -13.59 7.17 -12.10
C VAL A 228 -13.58 8.56 -12.73
N VAL A 229 -12.72 9.45 -12.25
CA VAL A 229 -12.60 10.84 -12.71
C VAL A 229 -11.12 11.16 -12.88
N PRO A 230 -10.47 10.80 -13.99
CA PRO A 230 -9.03 10.95 -14.18
C PRO A 230 -8.55 12.41 -14.20
N ASP A 231 -9.38 13.32 -14.69
CA ASP A 231 -9.06 14.74 -14.79
C ASP A 231 -9.17 15.42 -13.41
N GLU A 232 -8.10 16.08 -13.00
CA GLU A 232 -7.98 16.67 -11.66
C GLU A 232 -8.86 17.91 -11.47
N ALA A 233 -8.99 18.74 -12.51
CA ALA A 233 -9.84 19.93 -12.45
C ALA A 233 -11.32 19.53 -12.34
N THR A 234 -11.72 18.47 -13.03
CA THR A 234 -13.06 17.89 -12.91
C THR A 234 -13.31 17.34 -11.52
N ARG A 235 -12.33 16.64 -10.90
CA ARG A 235 -12.47 16.18 -9.50
C ARG A 235 -12.65 17.35 -8.53
N LEU A 236 -11.90 18.43 -8.71
CA LEU A 236 -12.05 19.64 -7.90
C LEU A 236 -13.45 20.26 -8.07
N ALA A 237 -13.93 20.42 -9.29
CA ALA A 237 -15.24 20.98 -9.57
C ALA A 237 -16.34 20.14 -8.89
N GLN A 238 -16.31 18.83 -9.05
CA GLN A 238 -17.28 17.92 -8.42
C GLN A 238 -17.23 18.00 -6.88
N LEU A 239 -16.04 18.10 -6.28
CA LEU A 239 -15.90 18.26 -4.84
C LEU A 239 -16.47 19.59 -4.35
N LYS A 240 -16.19 20.71 -5.03
CA LYS A 240 -16.72 22.03 -4.71
C LYS A 240 -18.25 22.10 -4.83
N ASN A 241 -18.81 21.41 -5.82
CA ASN A 241 -20.27 21.36 -6.06
C ASN A 241 -21.00 20.33 -5.17
N GLY A 242 -20.26 19.50 -4.41
CA GLY A 242 -20.86 18.46 -3.57
C GLY A 242 -21.36 17.22 -4.35
N GLU A 243 -20.93 17.07 -5.60
CA GLU A 243 -21.24 15.87 -6.43
C GLU A 243 -20.44 14.64 -5.99
N VAL A 244 -19.30 14.88 -5.31
CA VAL A 244 -18.49 13.86 -4.64
C VAL A 244 -18.09 14.35 -3.25
N ASP A 245 -17.91 13.43 -2.33
CA ASP A 245 -17.56 13.69 -0.94
C ASP A 245 -16.05 13.66 -0.71
N ILE A 246 -15.34 12.85 -1.46
CA ILE A 246 -13.89 12.66 -1.35
C ILE A 246 -13.29 12.66 -2.77
N ALA A 247 -12.25 13.46 -2.98
CA ALA A 247 -11.52 13.51 -4.24
C ALA A 247 -10.05 13.15 -4.01
N TYR A 248 -9.61 12.04 -4.60
CA TYR A 248 -8.22 11.59 -4.51
C TYR A 248 -7.28 12.41 -5.38
N LEU A 249 -6.02 12.51 -4.93
CA LEU A 249 -4.89 13.08 -5.65
C LEU A 249 -5.18 14.53 -6.10
N MET A 250 -5.31 15.41 -5.10
CA MET A 250 -5.45 16.86 -5.28
C MET A 250 -4.09 17.49 -5.02
N VAL A 251 -3.27 17.63 -6.08
CA VAL A 251 -1.87 18.07 -5.95
C VAL A 251 -1.65 19.47 -6.56
N GLY A 252 -0.49 20.06 -6.30
CA GLY A 252 -0.09 21.33 -6.91
C GLY A 252 -1.15 22.44 -6.69
N ALA A 253 -1.36 23.27 -7.69
CA ALA A 253 -2.30 24.40 -7.64
C ALA A 253 -3.73 23.97 -7.26
N ILE A 254 -4.15 22.77 -7.64
CA ILE A 254 -5.48 22.22 -7.30
C ILE A 254 -5.61 21.96 -5.79
N GLY A 255 -4.57 21.43 -5.16
CA GLY A 255 -4.54 21.25 -3.70
C GLY A 255 -4.64 22.58 -2.95
N GLU A 256 -3.97 23.64 -3.47
CA GLU A 256 -4.09 24.99 -2.91
C GLU A 256 -5.51 25.57 -3.04
N GLU A 257 -6.21 25.28 -4.14
CA GLU A 257 -7.61 25.68 -4.27
C GLU A 257 -8.52 24.98 -3.26
N VAL A 258 -8.25 23.69 -2.95
CA VAL A 258 -8.97 22.99 -1.87
C VAL A 258 -8.71 23.63 -0.52
N LYS A 259 -7.47 23.99 -0.20
CA LYS A 259 -7.12 24.67 1.07
C LYS A 259 -7.79 26.05 1.23
N ARG A 260 -7.98 26.79 0.14
CA ARG A 260 -8.59 28.13 0.14
C ARG A 260 -10.10 28.10 0.33
N ASP A 261 -10.76 27.00 0.04
CA ASP A 261 -12.22 26.86 0.25
C ASP A 261 -12.49 26.42 1.70
N PRO A 262 -13.08 27.30 2.56
CA PRO A 262 -13.28 26.99 3.97
C PRO A 262 -14.28 25.85 4.24
N ARG A 263 -15.02 25.41 3.23
CA ARG A 263 -15.95 24.28 3.31
C ARG A 263 -15.24 22.94 3.14
N LEU A 264 -14.06 22.94 2.52
CA LEU A 264 -13.30 21.74 2.16
C LEU A 264 -12.17 21.50 3.15
N LYS A 265 -11.70 20.26 3.18
CA LYS A 265 -10.47 19.89 3.90
C LYS A 265 -9.51 19.24 2.93
N LEU A 266 -8.23 19.56 3.02
CA LEU A 266 -7.16 18.84 2.34
C LEU A 266 -6.45 17.96 3.37
N ILE A 267 -6.54 16.64 3.21
CA ILE A 267 -5.86 15.67 4.07
C ILE A 267 -4.57 15.26 3.37
N PRO A 268 -3.39 15.64 3.88
CA PRO A 268 -2.14 15.08 3.42
C PRO A 268 -2.03 13.64 3.93
N SER A 269 -1.72 12.73 3.04
CA SER A 269 -1.49 11.35 3.38
C SER A 269 -0.28 10.86 2.58
N GLY A 270 0.83 10.58 3.24
CA GLY A 270 2.02 10.17 2.52
C GLY A 270 3.30 10.13 3.36
N GLY A 271 4.43 10.13 2.69
CA GLY A 271 5.76 10.06 3.30
C GLY A 271 6.43 8.69 3.19
N GLN A 272 5.74 7.68 2.67
CA GLN A 272 6.29 6.31 2.61
C GLN A 272 6.29 5.69 1.21
N SER A 273 5.85 6.46 0.24
CA SER A 273 6.07 6.19 -1.15
C SER A 273 7.15 7.15 -1.62
N VAL A 274 8.21 6.63 -2.21
CA VAL A 274 9.25 7.45 -2.83
C VAL A 274 9.01 7.48 -4.32
N GLN A 275 9.22 8.63 -4.94
CA GLN A 275 9.34 8.76 -6.39
C GLN A 275 10.80 8.76 -6.78
N TRP A 276 11.10 8.07 -7.88
CA TRP A 276 12.46 7.97 -8.42
C TRP A 276 12.44 7.70 -9.92
N ILE A 277 13.56 7.89 -10.59
CA ILE A 277 13.76 7.38 -11.94
C ILE A 277 14.44 6.03 -11.88
N CYS A 278 13.83 5.02 -12.50
CA CYS A 278 14.45 3.75 -12.85
C CYS A 278 15.32 3.92 -14.10
N LEU A 279 16.48 3.29 -14.11
CA LEU A 279 17.44 3.25 -15.22
C LEU A 279 17.58 1.80 -15.68
N PHE A 280 16.80 1.38 -16.69
CA PHE A 280 16.62 -0.03 -17.06
C PHE A 280 17.83 -0.67 -17.76
N ASP A 281 18.65 0.11 -18.44
CA ASP A 281 19.72 -0.45 -19.28
C ASP A 281 21.10 -0.40 -18.60
N GLN A 282 21.14 -0.44 -17.25
CA GLN A 282 22.40 -0.38 -16.47
C GLN A 282 23.31 -1.59 -16.73
N SER A 283 22.74 -2.74 -17.05
CA SER A 283 23.48 -3.98 -17.33
C SER A 283 24.03 -4.06 -18.75
N ASP A 284 23.58 -3.19 -19.67
CA ASP A 284 24.09 -3.13 -21.04
C ASP A 284 25.35 -2.25 -21.13
N PRO A 285 26.54 -2.84 -21.44
CA PRO A 285 27.78 -2.06 -21.58
C PRO A 285 27.74 -0.97 -22.66
N LYS A 286 26.78 -1.03 -23.59
CA LYS A 286 26.59 -0.02 -24.63
C LYS A 286 25.75 1.16 -24.15
N SER A 287 25.00 0.99 -23.09
CA SER A 287 24.17 2.05 -22.52
C SER A 287 25.02 3.07 -21.76
N PRO A 288 24.80 4.38 -21.93
CA PRO A 288 25.42 5.38 -21.07
C PRO A 288 25.14 5.14 -19.58
N TRP A 289 23.97 4.57 -19.25
CA TRP A 289 23.56 4.26 -17.89
C TRP A 289 24.37 3.13 -17.23
N HIS A 290 25.15 2.35 -17.99
CA HIS A 290 26.09 1.37 -17.44
C HIS A 290 27.19 2.02 -16.59
N ASN A 291 27.60 3.23 -16.95
CA ASN A 291 28.64 3.97 -16.24
C ASN A 291 28.11 4.68 -14.98
N ALA A 292 28.61 4.30 -13.80
CA ALA A 292 28.19 4.90 -12.54
C ALA A 292 28.38 6.43 -12.48
N ARG A 293 29.41 7.00 -13.17
CA ARG A 293 29.62 8.46 -13.24
C ARG A 293 28.47 9.15 -13.98
N VAL A 294 27.90 8.53 -15.01
CA VAL A 294 26.74 9.05 -15.71
C VAL A 294 25.50 9.07 -14.79
N ARG A 295 25.28 8.00 -14.03
CA ARG A 295 24.19 7.92 -13.05
C ARG A 295 24.36 8.93 -11.92
N LEU A 296 25.58 9.11 -11.42
CA LEU A 296 25.91 10.16 -10.45
C LEU A 296 25.66 11.56 -11.04
N ALA A 297 26.08 11.82 -12.28
CA ALA A 297 25.84 13.10 -12.95
C ALA A 297 24.33 13.39 -13.04
N ALA A 298 23.51 12.41 -13.42
CA ALA A 298 22.07 12.54 -13.46
C ALA A 298 21.48 12.90 -12.06
N ASN A 299 22.03 12.33 -10.99
CA ASN A 299 21.63 12.64 -9.62
C ASN A 299 22.03 14.06 -9.19
N TYR A 300 23.27 14.50 -9.45
CA TYR A 300 23.73 15.84 -9.10
C TYR A 300 23.10 16.96 -9.92
N ALA A 301 22.49 16.64 -11.06
CA ALA A 301 21.86 17.63 -11.93
C ALA A 301 20.46 18.09 -11.46
N ILE A 302 19.84 17.43 -10.49
CA ILE A 302 18.44 17.66 -10.12
C ILE A 302 18.34 18.45 -8.83
N ASP A 303 17.65 19.59 -8.88
CA ASP A 303 17.21 20.33 -7.71
C ASP A 303 15.92 19.71 -7.16
N ARG A 304 16.09 18.81 -6.20
CA ARG A 304 14.98 18.06 -5.60
C ARG A 304 14.08 18.92 -4.73
N GLU A 305 14.66 19.91 -4.04
CA GLU A 305 13.91 20.83 -3.20
C GLU A 305 12.97 21.67 -4.06
N ALA A 306 13.45 22.21 -5.19
CA ALA A 306 12.62 22.97 -6.10
C ALA A 306 11.49 22.11 -6.71
N ILE A 307 11.75 20.84 -7.04
CA ILE A 307 10.69 19.94 -7.53
C ILE A 307 9.68 19.67 -6.40
N SER A 308 10.15 19.36 -5.18
CA SER A 308 9.26 19.10 -4.04
C SER A 308 8.40 20.32 -3.68
N GLU A 309 8.96 21.52 -3.77
CA GLU A 309 8.21 22.76 -3.54
C GLU A 309 7.03 22.91 -4.51
N VAL A 310 7.26 22.64 -5.79
CA VAL A 310 6.21 22.73 -6.82
C VAL A 310 5.18 21.60 -6.71
N GLU A 311 5.63 20.36 -6.51
CA GLU A 311 4.76 19.18 -6.54
C GLU A 311 4.00 18.95 -5.23
N SER A 312 4.55 19.40 -4.10
CA SER A 312 4.02 19.10 -2.77
C SER A 312 3.99 20.28 -1.80
N TYR A 313 4.26 21.50 -2.27
CA TYR A 313 4.40 22.70 -1.42
C TYR A 313 5.46 22.55 -0.32
N GLY A 314 6.56 21.89 -0.64
CA GLY A 314 7.67 21.65 0.28
C GLY A 314 7.37 20.67 1.43
N VAL A 315 6.15 20.09 1.48
CA VAL A 315 5.81 19.14 2.56
C VAL A 315 6.36 17.73 2.32
N ALA A 316 6.73 17.39 1.09
CA ALA A 316 7.34 16.11 0.77
C ALA A 316 8.86 16.15 1.01
N PRO A 317 9.41 15.37 1.93
CA PRO A 317 10.85 15.35 2.16
C PRO A 317 11.59 14.80 0.93
N VAL A 318 12.68 15.44 0.56
CA VAL A 318 13.56 14.97 -0.51
C VAL A 318 14.35 13.73 -0.05
N MET A 319 14.65 12.82 -0.99
CA MET A 319 15.15 11.50 -0.68
C MET A 319 16.49 11.21 -1.34
N GLY A 320 17.40 10.57 -0.58
CA GLY A 320 18.65 10.01 -1.09
C GLY A 320 18.55 8.53 -1.48
N SER A 321 17.45 7.88 -1.08
CA SER A 321 17.19 6.46 -1.34
C SER A 321 15.76 6.25 -1.80
N ILE A 322 15.49 5.13 -2.47
CA ILE A 322 14.12 4.67 -2.76
C ILE A 322 13.49 3.97 -1.55
N ILE A 323 14.24 3.79 -0.47
CA ILE A 323 13.78 3.24 0.80
C ILE A 323 13.46 4.41 1.75
N PRO A 324 12.21 4.56 2.21
CA PRO A 324 11.85 5.58 3.19
C PRO A 324 12.66 5.47 4.48
N ARG A 325 13.02 6.61 5.07
CA ARG A 325 13.84 6.66 6.31
C ARG A 325 13.17 6.01 7.52
N GLU A 326 11.84 5.98 7.52
CA GLU A 326 11.01 5.41 8.59
C GLU A 326 10.89 3.89 8.52
N PHE A 327 11.43 3.25 7.48
CA PHE A 327 11.42 1.80 7.38
C PHE A 327 12.42 1.18 8.36
N GLU A 328 12.04 0.08 8.95
CA GLU A 328 12.96 -0.77 9.69
C GLU A 328 14.14 -1.16 8.78
N PHE A 329 15.36 -1.14 9.29
CA PHE A 329 16.61 -1.36 8.55
C PHE A 329 16.87 -0.38 7.40
N ALA A 330 16.22 0.77 7.37
CA ALA A 330 16.59 1.81 6.40
C ALA A 330 17.94 2.42 6.78
N LEU A 331 18.85 2.51 5.81
CA LEU A 331 20.08 3.30 5.95
C LEU A 331 19.72 4.78 5.70
N PRO A 332 19.89 5.67 6.68
CA PRO A 332 19.66 7.09 6.47
C PRO A 332 20.78 7.67 5.60
N VAL A 333 20.49 7.88 4.32
CA VAL A 333 21.40 8.54 3.39
C VAL A 333 20.87 9.91 3.01
N GLU A 334 21.79 10.89 2.84
CA GLU A 334 21.41 12.23 2.43
C GLU A 334 21.08 12.28 0.94
N PRO A 335 20.16 13.14 0.52
CA PRO A 335 19.90 13.39 -0.89
C PRO A 335 21.16 13.87 -1.61
N TYR A 336 21.33 13.47 -2.86
CA TYR A 336 22.42 14.02 -3.68
C TYR A 336 22.22 15.53 -3.83
N PRO A 337 23.22 16.36 -3.49
CA PRO A 337 23.08 17.81 -3.59
C PRO A 337 22.96 18.26 -5.05
N TYR A 338 22.24 19.35 -5.27
CA TYR A 338 22.17 19.98 -6.59
C TYR A 338 23.50 20.66 -6.93
N ASP A 339 24.24 20.07 -7.86
CA ASP A 339 25.52 20.59 -8.37
C ASP A 339 25.67 20.29 -9.87
N PRO A 340 25.11 21.14 -10.74
CA PRO A 340 25.20 20.95 -12.20
C PRO A 340 26.65 21.11 -12.74
N LYS A 341 27.55 21.76 -11.99
CA LYS A 341 28.97 21.85 -12.41
C LYS A 341 29.64 20.50 -12.23
N LYS A 342 29.46 19.88 -11.06
CA LYS A 342 29.94 18.52 -10.78
C LYS A 342 29.32 17.51 -11.73
N ALA A 343 28.03 17.64 -12.04
CA ALA A 343 27.34 16.79 -12.99
C ALA A 343 28.00 16.85 -14.39
N LYS A 344 28.28 18.04 -14.92
CA LYS A 344 28.99 18.21 -16.19
C LYS A 344 30.41 17.63 -16.16
N GLN A 345 31.12 17.79 -15.06
CA GLN A 345 32.45 17.20 -14.90
C GLN A 345 32.38 15.67 -14.96
N LEU A 346 31.46 15.05 -14.22
CA LEU A 346 31.27 13.59 -14.23
C LEU A 346 30.91 13.06 -15.63
N LEU A 347 30.05 13.76 -16.38
CA LEU A 347 29.76 13.40 -17.77
C LEU A 347 31.00 13.48 -18.66
N LYS A 348 31.81 14.53 -18.52
CA LYS A 348 33.06 14.66 -19.28
C LYS A 348 34.03 13.50 -18.96
N GLU A 349 34.19 13.16 -17.67
CA GLU A 349 35.02 12.03 -17.23
C GLU A 349 34.50 10.67 -17.70
N ALA A 350 33.18 10.57 -17.89
CA ALA A 350 32.53 9.38 -18.43
C ALA A 350 32.60 9.26 -19.96
N GLY A 351 33.18 10.27 -20.67
CA GLY A 351 33.30 10.28 -22.13
C GLY A 351 32.16 11.01 -22.84
N TYR A 352 31.30 11.74 -22.12
CA TYR A 352 30.16 12.47 -22.67
C TYR A 352 30.28 14.01 -22.46
N PRO A 353 31.33 14.68 -22.94
CA PRO A 353 31.55 16.11 -22.65
C PRO A 353 30.45 17.03 -23.20
N ASN A 354 29.71 16.58 -24.22
CA ASN A 354 28.58 17.29 -24.84
C ASN A 354 27.21 16.67 -24.51
N GLY A 355 27.19 15.77 -23.51
CA GLY A 355 26.01 14.99 -23.17
C GLY A 355 25.69 13.91 -24.20
N PHE A 356 24.47 13.37 -24.14
CA PHE A 356 24.00 12.28 -25.00
C PHE A 356 22.48 12.31 -25.13
N ASP A 357 21.97 11.56 -26.11
CA ASP A 357 20.54 11.26 -26.23
C ASP A 357 20.22 10.00 -25.40
N ALA A 358 19.43 10.16 -24.35
CA ALA A 358 19.01 9.11 -23.45
C ALA A 358 17.72 8.39 -23.89
N GLY A 359 17.17 8.75 -25.05
CA GLY A 359 15.97 8.13 -25.61
C GLY A 359 14.67 8.59 -24.94
N GLU A 360 13.91 7.66 -24.36
CA GLU A 360 12.61 7.94 -23.77
C GLU A 360 12.60 7.77 -22.26
N LEU A 361 11.94 8.71 -21.57
CA LEU A 361 11.52 8.55 -20.17
C LEU A 361 10.05 8.16 -20.17
N THR A 362 9.77 6.90 -19.85
CA THR A 362 8.41 6.39 -19.73
C THR A 362 7.77 6.90 -18.44
N THR A 363 6.55 7.40 -18.52
CA THR A 363 5.80 7.89 -17.36
C THR A 363 4.32 7.52 -17.46
N THR A 364 3.56 7.78 -16.40
CA THR A 364 2.10 7.73 -16.42
C THR A 364 1.55 9.13 -16.17
N ALA A 365 0.31 9.40 -16.52
CA ALA A 365 -0.26 10.76 -16.49
C ALA A 365 -0.04 11.46 -15.12
N GLN A 366 -0.17 10.74 -14.03
CA GLN A 366 0.00 11.27 -12.67
C GLN A 366 1.44 11.70 -12.32
N TYR A 367 2.43 11.31 -13.13
CA TYR A 367 3.84 11.64 -12.92
C TYR A 367 4.42 12.52 -14.05
N SER A 368 3.57 13.09 -14.90
CA SER A 368 4.04 13.89 -16.05
C SER A 368 4.84 15.11 -15.60
N ASN A 369 4.32 15.90 -14.66
CA ASN A 369 4.99 17.12 -14.20
C ASN A 369 6.39 16.86 -13.62
N PRO A 370 6.58 15.96 -12.62
CA PRO A 370 7.91 15.68 -12.12
C PRO A 370 8.83 15.05 -13.19
N SER A 371 8.29 14.32 -14.16
CA SER A 371 9.07 13.82 -15.29
C SER A 371 9.61 14.95 -16.16
N GLU A 372 8.77 15.94 -16.51
CA GLU A 372 9.18 17.12 -17.26
C GLU A 372 10.23 17.93 -16.51
N ALA A 373 10.04 18.14 -15.20
CA ALA A 373 11.00 18.86 -14.37
C ALA A 373 12.38 18.18 -14.38
N VAL A 374 12.44 16.85 -14.22
CA VAL A 374 13.69 16.10 -14.28
C VAL A 374 14.36 16.25 -15.65
N LEU A 375 13.62 16.11 -16.75
CA LEU A 375 14.19 16.25 -18.10
C LEU A 375 14.72 17.66 -18.35
N ASN A 376 14.07 18.70 -17.84
CA ASN A 376 14.54 20.07 -17.92
C ASN A 376 15.87 20.25 -17.18
N TYR A 377 16.04 19.71 -15.98
CA TYR A 377 17.31 19.71 -15.26
C TYR A 377 18.40 18.95 -16.03
N TRP A 378 18.12 17.75 -16.53
CA TRP A 378 19.07 16.95 -17.29
C TRP A 378 19.51 17.62 -18.59
N ALA A 379 18.61 18.33 -19.28
CA ALA A 379 18.95 19.09 -20.49
C ALA A 379 20.02 20.15 -20.21
N THR A 380 20.07 20.76 -19.02
CA THR A 380 21.09 21.77 -18.65
C THR A 380 22.50 21.21 -18.62
N ILE A 381 22.65 19.90 -18.45
CA ILE A 381 23.94 19.21 -18.46
C ILE A 381 24.17 18.40 -19.75
N GLY A 382 23.24 18.45 -20.71
CA GLY A 382 23.36 17.80 -22.02
C GLY A 382 22.74 16.40 -22.10
N ILE A 383 22.09 15.88 -21.06
CA ILE A 383 21.30 14.65 -21.16
C ILE A 383 19.93 15.01 -21.74
N ARG A 384 19.62 14.48 -22.92
CA ARG A 384 18.38 14.77 -23.65
C ARG A 384 17.52 13.52 -23.72
N ALA A 385 16.23 13.65 -23.44
CA ALA A 385 15.24 12.58 -23.58
C ALA A 385 13.85 13.14 -23.93
N LYS A 386 12.95 12.25 -24.34
CA LYS A 386 11.54 12.57 -24.63
C LYS A 386 10.64 11.83 -23.64
N ILE A 387 9.51 12.43 -23.31
CA ILE A 387 8.49 11.77 -22.48
C ILE A 387 7.67 10.83 -23.36
N ARG A 388 7.45 9.62 -22.82
CA ARG A 388 6.49 8.64 -23.32
C ARG A 388 5.48 8.32 -22.25
N THR A 389 4.24 8.75 -22.42
CA THR A 389 3.16 8.45 -21.47
C THR A 389 2.53 7.09 -21.77
N MET A 390 2.33 6.29 -20.73
CA MET A 390 1.62 5.00 -20.79
C MET A 390 0.42 5.01 -19.81
N GLU A 391 -0.59 4.19 -20.13
CA GLU A 391 -1.65 3.90 -19.18
C GLU A 391 -1.08 3.11 -17.97
N ARG A 392 -1.61 3.36 -16.77
CA ARG A 392 -1.03 2.86 -15.51
C ARG A 392 -0.96 1.34 -15.41
N ALA A 393 -2.01 0.61 -15.81
CA ALA A 393 -2.01 -0.84 -15.72
C ALA A 393 -1.08 -1.47 -16.75
N ALA A 394 -1.03 -0.92 -17.98
CA ALA A 394 -0.11 -1.34 -19.02
C ALA A 394 1.36 -1.09 -18.64
N TRP A 395 1.63 0.04 -17.98
CA TRP A 395 2.96 0.37 -17.47
C TRP A 395 3.41 -0.63 -16.38
N LEU A 396 2.53 -0.96 -15.42
CA LEU A 396 2.83 -1.95 -14.37
C LEU A 396 3.10 -3.34 -14.95
N ALA A 397 2.29 -3.77 -15.92
CA ALA A 397 2.48 -5.04 -16.62
C ALA A 397 3.82 -5.08 -17.36
N ALA A 398 4.13 -4.02 -18.13
CA ALA A 398 5.38 -3.93 -18.87
C ALA A 398 6.61 -3.93 -17.95
N TRP A 399 6.53 -3.29 -16.79
CA TRP A 399 7.60 -3.30 -15.80
C TRP A 399 7.81 -4.71 -15.21
N LYS A 400 6.74 -5.35 -14.74
CA LYS A 400 6.78 -6.73 -14.24
C LYS A 400 7.35 -7.71 -15.27
N GLU A 401 6.98 -7.55 -16.53
CA GLU A 401 7.42 -8.40 -17.65
C GLU A 401 8.82 -8.02 -18.18
N LYS A 402 9.52 -7.07 -17.53
CA LYS A 402 10.85 -6.59 -17.95
C LYS A 402 10.89 -6.06 -19.39
N LYS A 403 9.77 -5.45 -19.85
CA LYS A 403 9.62 -4.89 -21.20
C LYS A 403 9.93 -3.40 -21.29
N LEU A 404 10.06 -2.70 -20.16
CA LEU A 404 10.49 -1.29 -20.15
C LEU A 404 11.97 -1.19 -20.51
N ARG A 405 12.35 -0.11 -21.18
CA ARG A 405 13.72 0.20 -21.63
C ARG A 405 14.05 1.66 -21.33
N GLY A 406 15.35 1.98 -21.33
CA GLY A 406 15.81 3.33 -21.07
C GLY A 406 15.54 3.77 -19.64
N MET A 407 14.55 4.63 -19.47
CA MET A 407 14.22 5.22 -18.19
C MET A 407 12.72 5.18 -17.92
N SER A 408 12.34 5.15 -16.66
CA SER A 408 10.94 5.38 -16.26
C SER A 408 10.84 6.15 -14.96
N MET A 409 9.84 7.02 -14.90
CA MET A 409 9.39 7.56 -13.62
C MET A 409 8.68 6.44 -12.85
N CYS A 410 9.19 6.15 -11.68
CA CYS A 410 8.75 5.07 -10.82
C CYS A 410 8.29 5.60 -9.47
N GLY A 411 7.45 4.84 -8.81
CA GLY A 411 7.00 5.12 -7.47
C GLY A 411 6.42 3.86 -6.85
N ALA A 412 6.68 3.63 -5.59
CA ALA A 412 6.11 2.51 -4.88
C ALA A 412 5.80 2.87 -3.44
N GLY A 413 4.68 2.41 -2.94
CA GLY A 413 4.36 2.35 -1.53
C GLY A 413 5.23 1.33 -0.80
N GLY A 414 5.15 1.24 0.49
CA GLY A 414 6.00 0.33 1.25
C GLY A 414 5.38 -0.19 2.53
N PHE A 415 6.08 -1.14 3.14
CA PHE A 415 5.60 -1.89 4.30
C PHE A 415 6.49 -1.73 5.53
N GLY A 416 7.16 -0.62 5.64
CA GLY A 416 7.89 -0.29 6.86
C GLY A 416 9.14 -1.12 7.13
N ASN A 417 9.62 -1.89 6.14
CA ASN A 417 10.85 -2.65 6.24
C ASN A 417 11.64 -2.56 4.91
N ALA A 418 12.95 -2.27 5.01
CA ALA A 418 13.85 -2.11 3.86
C ALA A 418 13.92 -3.36 2.97
N VAL A 419 13.78 -4.54 3.57
CA VAL A 419 13.84 -5.82 2.85
C VAL A 419 12.83 -5.89 1.71
N THR A 420 11.61 -5.35 1.91
CA THR A 420 10.59 -5.34 0.86
C THR A 420 10.98 -4.54 -0.38
N ARG A 421 11.79 -3.47 -0.19
CA ARG A 421 12.35 -2.71 -1.30
C ARG A 421 13.51 -3.44 -1.95
N ILE A 422 14.42 -3.97 -1.13
CA ILE A 422 15.61 -4.67 -1.60
C ILE A 422 15.20 -5.89 -2.43
N GLU A 423 14.29 -6.70 -1.91
CA GLU A 423 13.79 -7.89 -2.59
C GLU A 423 13.14 -7.56 -3.94
N ASN A 424 12.34 -6.50 -4.02
CA ASN A 424 11.61 -6.18 -5.24
C ASN A 424 12.41 -5.42 -6.30
N TYR A 425 13.38 -4.59 -5.89
CA TYR A 425 14.00 -3.60 -6.77
C TYR A 425 15.53 -3.69 -6.87
N PHE A 426 16.24 -4.31 -5.90
CA PHE A 426 17.71 -4.30 -5.86
C PHE A 426 18.33 -5.62 -6.30
N ILE A 427 17.73 -6.76 -5.92
CA ILE A 427 18.28 -8.07 -6.28
C ILE A 427 17.91 -8.46 -7.69
N SER A 428 18.78 -9.20 -8.38
CA SER A 428 18.60 -9.58 -9.79
C SER A 428 17.32 -10.36 -10.08
N THR A 429 16.79 -11.10 -9.10
CA THR A 429 15.56 -11.87 -9.21
C THR A 429 14.30 -11.07 -8.82
N GLY A 430 14.47 -9.82 -8.37
CA GLY A 430 13.37 -8.98 -7.92
C GLY A 430 12.33 -8.71 -9.02
N THR A 431 11.06 -8.67 -8.65
CA THR A 431 9.94 -8.49 -9.60
C THR A 431 10.13 -7.24 -10.46
N TYR A 432 10.65 -6.18 -9.89
CA TYR A 432 10.83 -4.87 -10.52
C TYR A 432 12.30 -4.44 -10.64
N ALA A 433 13.23 -5.35 -10.41
CA ALA A 433 14.65 -5.06 -10.53
C ALA A 433 15.04 -4.80 -11.99
N ASP A 434 15.90 -3.81 -12.22
CA ASP A 434 16.23 -3.32 -13.54
C ASP A 434 17.64 -3.71 -13.97
N ALA A 435 18.46 -4.19 -13.03
CA ALA A 435 19.85 -4.52 -13.28
C ALA A 435 20.27 -5.77 -12.47
N ASN A 436 21.43 -6.30 -12.86
CA ASN A 436 22.04 -7.45 -12.18
C ASN A 436 23.22 -6.95 -11.35
N HIS A 437 23.16 -7.15 -10.04
CA HIS A 437 24.18 -6.75 -9.07
C HIS A 437 24.57 -7.94 -8.20
N PRO A 438 25.57 -8.77 -8.63
CA PRO A 438 25.94 -10.01 -7.93
C PRO A 438 26.35 -9.79 -6.45
N ASP A 439 27.00 -8.66 -6.14
CA ASP A 439 27.41 -8.33 -4.77
C ASP A 439 26.18 -8.09 -3.87
N ILE A 440 25.15 -7.42 -4.41
CA ILE A 440 23.88 -7.21 -3.72
C ILE A 440 23.14 -8.55 -3.53
N ASP A 441 23.13 -9.41 -4.56
CA ASP A 441 22.51 -10.74 -4.48
C ASP A 441 23.17 -11.62 -3.42
N GLU A 442 24.50 -11.53 -3.29
CA GLU A 442 25.24 -12.28 -2.26
C GLU A 442 24.91 -11.78 -0.85
N LEU A 443 24.91 -10.47 -0.63
CA LEU A 443 24.55 -9.87 0.65
C LEU A 443 23.10 -10.17 1.02
N TYR A 444 22.19 -10.13 0.03
CA TYR A 444 20.78 -10.47 0.25
C TYR A 444 20.62 -11.94 0.68
N ARG A 445 21.30 -12.88 0.03
CA ARG A 445 21.28 -14.29 0.44
C ARG A 445 21.81 -14.51 1.86
N LYS A 446 22.82 -13.76 2.30
CA LYS A 446 23.33 -13.83 3.66
C LYS A 446 22.32 -13.31 4.69
N GLN A 447 21.66 -12.17 4.43
CA GLN A 447 20.68 -11.60 5.35
C GLN A 447 19.39 -12.43 5.44
N ASP A 448 19.04 -13.14 4.38
CA ASP A 448 17.78 -13.88 4.24
C ASP A 448 17.61 -15.00 5.30
N THR A 449 18.71 -15.52 5.81
CA THR A 449 18.73 -16.54 6.88
C THR A 449 19.36 -16.06 8.19
N GLU A 450 19.84 -14.82 8.26
CA GLU A 450 20.47 -14.28 9.45
C GLU A 450 19.41 -13.93 10.50
N THR A 451 19.51 -14.55 11.67
CA THR A 451 18.58 -14.36 12.80
C THR A 451 19.07 -13.32 13.82
N ASP A 452 20.37 -12.99 13.84
CA ASP A 452 20.89 -11.89 14.63
C ASP A 452 20.53 -10.55 13.97
N VAL A 453 19.66 -9.80 14.62
CA VAL A 453 19.09 -8.54 14.10
C VAL A 453 20.17 -7.53 13.72
N LYS A 454 21.25 -7.39 14.52
CA LYS A 454 22.32 -6.43 14.24
C LYS A 454 23.18 -6.83 13.05
N LYS A 455 23.50 -8.12 12.93
CA LYS A 455 24.24 -8.62 11.76
C LYS A 455 23.40 -8.48 10.50
N ARG A 456 22.11 -8.77 10.60
CA ARG A 456 21.16 -8.62 9.50
C ARG A 456 21.04 -7.16 9.07
N GLU A 457 20.90 -6.23 10.01
CA GLU A 457 20.89 -4.79 9.74
C GLU A 457 22.16 -4.34 9.02
N ALA A 458 23.34 -4.79 9.47
CA ALA A 458 24.60 -4.46 8.82
C ALA A 458 24.66 -4.92 7.35
N LEU A 459 24.17 -6.13 7.04
CA LEU A 459 24.09 -6.64 5.67
C LEU A 459 23.12 -5.81 4.82
N LEU A 460 21.95 -5.46 5.36
CA LEU A 460 20.96 -4.64 4.69
C LEU A 460 21.45 -3.20 4.46
N HIS A 461 22.20 -2.64 5.39
CA HIS A 461 22.84 -1.33 5.24
C HIS A 461 23.94 -1.35 4.17
N GLU A 462 24.69 -2.44 4.06
CA GLU A 462 25.72 -2.57 3.01
C GLU A 462 25.09 -2.60 1.61
N ILE A 463 24.00 -3.36 1.42
CA ILE A 463 23.24 -3.34 0.16
C ILE A 463 22.82 -1.91 -0.20
N GLN A 464 22.27 -1.18 0.75
CA GLN A 464 21.80 0.19 0.53
C GLN A 464 22.96 1.16 0.26
N ARG A 465 24.11 0.96 0.89
CA ARG A 465 25.33 1.75 0.64
C ARG A 465 25.84 1.55 -0.79
N ILE A 466 25.94 0.30 -1.24
CA ILE A 466 26.32 -0.01 -2.64
C ILE A 466 25.37 0.68 -3.62
N ALA A 467 24.06 0.58 -3.38
CA ALA A 467 23.07 1.20 -4.26
C ALA A 467 23.18 2.73 -4.31
N TYR A 468 23.46 3.38 -3.18
CA TYR A 468 23.69 4.82 -3.09
C TYR A 468 24.99 5.22 -3.78
N GLU A 469 26.13 4.61 -3.42
CA GLU A 469 27.44 4.97 -3.96
C GLU A 469 27.55 4.76 -5.48
N GLN A 470 26.89 3.74 -6.00
CA GLN A 470 26.82 3.45 -7.43
C GLN A 470 25.66 4.16 -8.15
N ALA A 471 24.86 4.94 -7.42
CA ALA A 471 23.72 5.67 -7.95
C ALA A 471 22.78 4.79 -8.80
N LEU A 472 22.40 3.62 -8.27
CA LEU A 472 21.57 2.65 -9.02
C LEU A 472 20.19 3.21 -9.36
N PHE A 473 19.72 4.19 -8.60
CA PHE A 473 18.44 4.89 -8.80
C PHE A 473 18.66 6.40 -8.81
N VAL A 474 17.66 7.14 -9.27
CA VAL A 474 17.60 8.59 -9.14
C VAL A 474 16.42 8.93 -8.22
N PRO A 475 16.60 8.84 -6.88
CA PRO A 475 15.56 9.20 -5.93
C PRO A 475 15.21 10.68 -6.03
N LEU A 476 13.94 11.02 -5.83
CA LEU A 476 13.47 12.39 -5.89
C LEU A 476 12.99 12.85 -4.51
N TYR A 477 11.77 12.52 -4.16
CA TYR A 477 11.14 12.90 -2.91
C TYR A 477 10.15 11.82 -2.44
N ALA A 478 9.81 11.84 -1.14
CA ALA A 478 8.74 11.01 -0.62
C ALA A 478 7.40 11.59 -1.11
N TRP A 479 6.58 10.74 -1.71
CA TRP A 479 5.32 11.18 -2.27
C TRP A 479 4.28 11.44 -1.18
N VAL A 480 3.76 12.64 -1.15
CA VAL A 480 2.64 13.02 -0.28
C VAL A 480 1.36 12.96 -1.10
N TRP A 481 0.44 12.14 -0.63
CA TRP A 481 -0.86 11.97 -1.23
C TRP A 481 -1.83 12.99 -0.63
N HIS A 482 -2.36 13.88 -1.43
CA HIS A 482 -3.35 14.85 -0.96
C HIS A 482 -4.75 14.39 -1.37
N THR A 483 -5.67 14.39 -0.42
CA THR A 483 -7.07 14.03 -0.64
C THR A 483 -7.97 15.18 -0.22
N GLY A 484 -8.80 15.65 -1.14
CA GLY A 484 -9.82 16.65 -0.87
C GLY A 484 -11.05 15.99 -0.22
N VAL A 485 -11.57 16.61 0.84
CA VAL A 485 -12.73 16.10 1.60
C VAL A 485 -13.80 17.18 1.69
N GLY A 486 -15.01 16.83 1.28
CA GLY A 486 -16.17 17.69 1.22
C GLY A 486 -16.86 17.91 2.58
N PRO A 487 -17.77 18.89 2.65
CA PRO A 487 -18.36 19.35 3.91
C PRO A 487 -19.29 18.33 4.58
N ARG A 488 -19.80 17.34 3.85
CA ARG A 488 -20.68 16.29 4.40
C ARG A 488 -19.93 15.27 5.23
N VAL A 489 -18.61 15.10 5.00
CA VAL A 489 -17.81 14.09 5.68
C VAL A 489 -17.41 14.60 7.06
N GLU A 490 -17.73 13.82 8.09
CA GLU A 490 -17.24 14.02 9.44
C GLU A 490 -15.84 13.42 9.59
N ASP A 491 -15.72 12.15 9.24
CA ASP A 491 -14.48 11.38 9.29
C ASP A 491 -14.30 10.56 7.99
N ALA A 492 -13.26 10.90 7.25
CA ALA A 492 -12.89 10.17 6.03
C ALA A 492 -12.07 8.89 6.32
N SER A 493 -11.67 8.68 7.56
CA SER A 493 -10.79 7.58 8.02
C SER A 493 -9.43 7.48 7.30
N LEU A 494 -9.09 8.46 6.47
CA LEU A 494 -7.83 8.53 5.71
C LEU A 494 -6.68 9.02 6.60
N GLY A 495 -5.47 8.60 6.27
CA GLY A 495 -4.25 9.03 6.98
C GLY A 495 -4.04 8.38 8.35
N LYS A 496 -4.93 7.48 8.79
CA LYS A 496 -4.88 6.84 10.11
C LYS A 496 -4.06 5.56 10.14
N ILE A 497 -3.97 4.85 9.03
CA ILE A 497 -3.23 3.58 8.97
C ILE A 497 -1.75 3.90 8.74
N PRO A 498 -0.85 3.49 9.65
CA PRO A 498 0.58 3.68 9.46
C PRO A 498 1.05 3.10 8.14
N LEU A 499 1.77 3.89 7.34
CA LEU A 499 2.31 3.50 6.03
C LEU A 499 1.27 3.34 4.89
N PHE A 500 -0.03 3.49 5.19
CA PHE A 500 -1.14 3.33 4.25
C PHE A 500 -2.09 4.53 4.27
N TYR A 501 -1.54 5.72 4.21
CA TYR A 501 -2.30 6.97 4.36
C TYR A 501 -3.35 7.24 3.28
N TYR A 502 -3.27 6.54 2.14
CA TYR A 502 -4.21 6.65 1.01
C TYR A 502 -5.45 5.76 1.14
N THR A 503 -5.54 4.97 2.20
CA THR A 503 -6.73 4.20 2.56
C THR A 503 -6.99 4.31 4.06
N GLY A 504 -8.07 3.73 4.54
CA GLY A 504 -8.44 3.75 5.94
C GLY A 504 -9.35 2.59 6.28
N PRO A 505 -9.66 2.38 7.56
CA PRO A 505 -10.72 1.47 7.96
C PRO A 505 -12.06 2.02 7.41
N PHE A 506 -12.62 1.36 6.41
CA PHE A 506 -13.85 1.80 5.75
C PHE A 506 -15.05 1.82 6.71
N GLU A 507 -15.05 0.91 7.68
CA GLU A 507 -16.08 0.82 8.73
C GLU A 507 -16.07 1.99 9.71
N ASP A 508 -14.99 2.76 9.76
CA ASP A 508 -14.87 3.92 10.66
C ASP A 508 -15.25 5.25 9.99
N MET A 509 -15.48 5.25 8.66
CA MET A 509 -15.91 6.45 7.96
C MET A 509 -17.29 6.92 8.42
N ARG A 510 -17.48 8.25 8.52
CA ARG A 510 -18.75 8.86 8.95
C ARG A 510 -19.11 10.09 8.14
N LEU A 511 -20.40 10.25 7.89
CA LEU A 511 -21.01 11.48 7.45
C LEU A 511 -21.52 12.28 8.64
N LYS A 512 -21.63 13.59 8.50
CA LYS A 512 -22.18 14.46 9.56
C LYS A 512 -23.65 14.13 9.83
N GLY A 513 -23.99 13.99 11.09
CA GLY A 513 -25.36 13.71 11.53
C GLY A 513 -25.70 12.22 11.62
N GLN A 514 -24.72 11.35 11.51
CA GLN A 514 -24.82 9.90 11.74
C GLN A 514 -24.44 9.52 13.17
#